data_3acbdc292dec45c0ac09865410a0d5b4
#
_entry.id   3acbdc292dec45c0ac09865410a0d5b4
#
_cell.length_a   1.000
_cell.length_b   1.000
_cell.length_c   1.000
_cell.angle_alpha   90.00
_cell.angle_beta   90.00
_cell.angle_gamma   90.00
#
_symmetry.space_group_name_H-M   'P 1'
#
loop_
_entity.id
_entity.type
_entity.pdbx_description
1 polymer ?
#
loop_
_entity_poly.entity_id
_entity_poly.type
_entity_poly.pdbx_seq_one_letter_code
_entity_poly.pdbx_strand_id
1 'polypeptide(L)'
;NRTDGLLQLPCRSVILAMGCRERPRGALNIPGFRPAGIYTAGTAQRLVNMEGFLPGKEVVILGSGDIGLIMARRMTLEGAKVKAVAELMPYSGGLQRNIVQCLEDFDIPLLLSHTVIDIQGKDRVTGITLAQVGPDRKPIPGTEQNIPCDTLLLSCGLIPENELSTKLGVSLSPVTGGPLVNESLETNVPGVFACGNVLHVHDLVDYVSEEAGRAGKFAAEYIRQTAGDGAGTASAEQNSTTQADSGASSASAGQGSTGVKANNNAHNAAAADGSIGIPLIPSGGVRYTVPQSIRLSHMEDTLLVRFRVGSVFTDA
;
A
#
# COMPACT_ATOMS: atom_id res chain seq x y z
N ASN A 1 16.45 -18.26 10.87
CA ASN A 1 17.43 -18.16 9.79
C ASN A 1 17.81 -19.55 9.27
N ARG A 2 18.73 -19.66 8.31
CA ARG A 2 19.10 -20.96 7.71
C ARG A 2 20.00 -21.81 8.62
N THR A 3 20.72 -21.19 9.54
CA THR A 3 21.67 -21.87 10.44
C THR A 3 20.98 -22.34 11.71
N ASP A 4 20.22 -21.46 12.37
CA ASP A 4 19.66 -21.69 13.70
C ASP A 4 18.16 -21.99 13.70
N GLY A 5 17.53 -21.96 12.52
CA GLY A 5 16.08 -22.17 12.36
C GLY A 5 15.25 -21.02 12.89
N LEU A 6 14.20 -21.33 13.63
CA LEU A 6 13.31 -20.36 14.28
C LEU A 6 13.94 -19.88 15.59
N LEU A 7 14.13 -18.56 15.70
CA LEU A 7 14.62 -17.91 16.92
C LEU A 7 13.50 -17.07 17.54
N GLN A 8 13.35 -17.16 18.84
CA GLN A 8 12.52 -16.25 19.63
C GLN A 8 13.43 -15.24 20.32
N LEU A 9 13.27 -13.98 19.93
CA LEU A 9 14.07 -12.86 20.49
C LEU A 9 13.18 -12.03 21.41
N PRO A 10 13.46 -11.97 22.72
CA PRO A 10 12.75 -11.04 23.60
C PRO A 10 13.09 -9.62 23.20
N CYS A 11 12.08 -8.79 23.03
CA CYS A 11 12.23 -7.38 22.67
C CYS A 11 11.29 -6.51 23.51
N ARG A 12 11.67 -5.26 23.74
CA ARG A 12 10.87 -4.26 24.49
C ARG A 12 10.06 -3.36 23.57
N SER A 13 10.43 -3.29 22.30
CA SER A 13 9.76 -2.50 21.29
C SER A 13 9.90 -3.18 19.92
N VAL A 14 8.92 -2.94 19.04
CA VAL A 14 8.90 -3.43 17.66
C VAL A 14 8.60 -2.26 16.72
N ILE A 15 9.36 -2.13 15.65
CA ILE A 15 9.07 -1.18 14.57
C ILE A 15 8.60 -1.98 13.35
N LEU A 16 7.36 -1.76 12.94
CA LEU A 16 6.77 -2.34 11.75
C LEU A 16 7.19 -1.50 10.53
N ALA A 17 8.02 -2.06 9.67
CA ALA A 17 8.57 -1.39 8.49
C ALA A 17 8.56 -2.32 7.26
N MET A 18 7.53 -3.19 7.13
CA MET A 18 7.45 -4.22 6.11
C MET A 18 7.16 -3.69 4.69
N GLY A 19 6.86 -2.40 4.56
CA GLY A 19 6.58 -1.77 3.27
C GLY A 19 5.21 -2.13 2.69
N CYS A 20 5.15 -2.24 1.37
CA CYS A 20 3.93 -2.50 0.62
C CYS A 20 4.20 -3.45 -0.55
N ARG A 21 3.14 -4.02 -1.11
CA ARG A 21 3.16 -4.77 -2.37
C ARG A 21 2.35 -4.07 -3.45
N GLU A 22 2.66 -4.32 -4.70
CA GLU A 22 1.86 -3.85 -5.81
C GLU A 22 0.50 -4.56 -5.85
N ARG A 23 -0.51 -3.83 -6.27
CA ARG A 23 -1.85 -4.38 -6.46
C ARG A 23 -1.88 -5.32 -7.66
N PRO A 24 -2.08 -6.64 -7.46
CA PRO A 24 -2.08 -7.61 -8.55
C PRO A 24 -3.40 -7.57 -9.35
N ARG A 25 -3.40 -8.20 -10.53
CA ARG A 25 -4.59 -8.30 -11.39
C ARG A 25 -5.83 -8.79 -10.65
N GLY A 26 -5.69 -9.78 -9.76
CA GLY A 26 -6.80 -10.31 -8.98
C GLY A 26 -7.48 -9.29 -8.08
N ALA A 27 -6.72 -8.36 -7.50
CA ALA A 27 -7.25 -7.27 -6.68
C ALA A 27 -7.90 -6.15 -7.51
N LEU A 28 -7.58 -6.06 -8.82
CA LEU A 28 -8.17 -5.10 -9.75
C LEU A 28 -9.46 -5.63 -10.41
N ASN A 29 -9.72 -6.94 -10.29
CA ASN A 29 -10.87 -7.62 -10.90
C ASN A 29 -11.01 -7.35 -12.42
N ILE A 30 -9.89 -7.24 -13.15
CA ILE A 30 -9.92 -7.02 -14.60
C ILE A 30 -10.51 -8.27 -15.26
N PRO A 31 -11.56 -8.13 -16.07
CA PRO A 31 -12.18 -9.26 -16.79
C PRO A 31 -11.23 -9.90 -17.81
N GLY A 32 -11.66 -11.02 -18.39
CA GLY A 32 -10.95 -11.73 -19.45
C GLY A 32 -10.03 -12.85 -18.95
N PHE A 33 -9.20 -13.34 -19.85
CA PHE A 33 -8.32 -14.47 -19.62
C PHE A 33 -7.19 -14.15 -18.64
N ARG A 34 -6.49 -15.19 -18.17
CA ARG A 34 -5.33 -15.09 -17.24
C ARG A 34 -4.08 -15.73 -17.84
N PRO A 35 -3.66 -15.31 -19.04
CA PRO A 35 -2.48 -15.86 -19.70
C PRO A 35 -1.19 -15.35 -19.07
N ALA A 36 -0.04 -15.88 -19.50
CA ALA A 36 1.26 -15.24 -19.29
C ALA A 36 1.31 -13.86 -19.96
N GLY A 37 2.22 -12.98 -19.50
CA GLY A 37 2.35 -11.62 -20.03
C GLY A 37 1.62 -10.54 -19.24
N ILE A 38 1.01 -10.88 -18.11
CA ILE A 38 0.44 -9.89 -17.18
C ILE A 38 1.37 -9.79 -15.98
N TYR A 39 1.98 -8.62 -15.77
CA TYR A 39 2.91 -8.35 -14.67
C TYR A 39 2.55 -7.06 -13.96
N THR A 40 2.90 -6.94 -12.69
CA THR A 40 2.98 -5.63 -12.06
C THR A 40 4.20 -4.88 -12.57
N ALA A 41 4.16 -3.55 -12.54
CA ALA A 41 5.25 -2.73 -13.07
C ALA A 41 6.57 -2.96 -12.33
N GLY A 42 6.54 -3.16 -11.00
CA GLY A 42 7.73 -3.49 -10.21
C GLY A 42 8.27 -4.90 -10.48
N THR A 43 7.40 -5.88 -10.77
CA THR A 43 7.87 -7.20 -11.23
C THR A 43 8.59 -7.07 -12.57
N ALA A 44 8.03 -6.30 -13.51
CA ALA A 44 8.69 -6.03 -14.80
C ALA A 44 10.01 -5.28 -14.61
N GLN A 45 10.05 -4.32 -13.69
CA GLN A 45 11.28 -3.60 -13.34
C GLN A 45 12.37 -4.54 -12.83
N ARG A 46 12.02 -5.48 -11.94
CA ARG A 46 12.96 -6.49 -11.47
C ARG A 46 13.48 -7.36 -12.60
N LEU A 47 12.60 -7.88 -13.45
CA LEU A 47 12.98 -8.71 -14.58
C LEU A 47 13.99 -8.00 -15.49
N VAL A 48 13.71 -6.74 -15.83
CA VAL A 48 14.57 -5.95 -16.72
C VAL A 48 15.87 -5.55 -16.04
N ASN A 49 15.82 -4.97 -14.85
CA ASN A 49 16.97 -4.32 -14.23
C ASN A 49 17.90 -5.30 -13.49
N MET A 50 17.38 -6.40 -12.95
CA MET A 50 18.14 -7.35 -12.14
C MET A 50 18.38 -8.68 -12.83
N GLU A 51 17.41 -9.16 -13.61
CA GLU A 51 17.48 -10.48 -14.23
C GLU A 51 17.89 -10.41 -15.71
N GLY A 52 17.85 -9.22 -16.33
CA GLY A 52 18.19 -9.04 -17.74
C GLY A 52 17.15 -9.62 -18.72
N PHE A 53 15.90 -9.82 -18.28
CA PHE A 53 14.82 -10.35 -19.10
C PHE A 53 13.86 -9.27 -19.55
N LEU A 54 13.57 -9.21 -20.84
CA LEU A 54 12.50 -8.37 -21.38
C LEU A 54 11.17 -9.11 -21.28
N PRO A 55 10.20 -8.67 -20.44
CA PRO A 55 8.95 -9.40 -20.21
C PRO A 55 8.02 -9.45 -21.42
N GLY A 56 8.20 -8.57 -22.40
CA GLY A 56 7.46 -8.57 -23.66
C GLY A 56 7.95 -7.53 -24.64
N LYS A 57 7.49 -7.61 -25.89
CA LYS A 57 7.89 -6.75 -27.02
C LYS A 57 6.87 -5.67 -27.33
N GLU A 58 5.58 -5.97 -27.18
CA GLU A 58 4.48 -5.05 -27.43
C GLU A 58 3.68 -4.86 -26.13
N VAL A 59 3.86 -3.71 -25.50
CA VAL A 59 3.46 -3.47 -24.11
C VAL A 59 2.36 -2.43 -24.02
N VAL A 60 1.34 -2.70 -23.21
CA VAL A 60 0.41 -1.68 -22.69
C VAL A 60 0.58 -1.60 -21.18
N ILE A 61 0.51 -0.40 -20.63
CA ILE A 61 0.63 -0.14 -19.20
C ILE A 61 -0.71 0.43 -18.70
N LEU A 62 -1.24 -0.15 -17.62
CA LEU A 62 -2.40 0.37 -16.91
C LEU A 62 -1.94 1.04 -15.62
N GLY A 63 -2.22 2.34 -15.51
CA GLY A 63 -1.82 3.22 -14.41
C GLY A 63 -0.63 4.11 -14.76
N SER A 64 -0.79 5.41 -14.55
CA SER A 64 0.18 6.47 -14.84
C SER A 64 0.88 7.03 -13.59
N GLY A 65 0.99 6.23 -12.53
CA GLY A 65 1.88 6.54 -11.41
C GLY A 65 3.35 6.48 -11.83
N ASP A 66 4.27 7.04 -11.04
CA ASP A 66 5.70 7.16 -11.40
C ASP A 66 6.33 5.84 -11.83
N ILE A 67 6.02 4.73 -11.18
CA ILE A 67 6.56 3.41 -11.55
C ILE A 67 6.11 3.01 -12.96
N GLY A 68 4.83 3.24 -13.30
CA GLY A 68 4.31 2.96 -14.63
C GLY A 68 4.97 3.80 -15.71
N LEU A 69 5.16 5.11 -15.46
CA LEU A 69 5.84 6.03 -16.36
C LEU A 69 7.31 5.65 -16.56
N ILE A 70 8.03 5.39 -15.48
CA ILE A 70 9.44 4.97 -15.51
C ILE A 70 9.57 3.65 -16.29
N MET A 71 8.66 2.71 -16.11
CA MET A 71 8.68 1.45 -16.83
C MET A 71 8.31 1.61 -18.31
N ALA A 72 7.46 2.55 -18.68
CA ALA A 72 7.20 2.88 -20.09
C ALA A 72 8.51 3.27 -20.80
N ARG A 73 9.25 4.22 -20.22
CA ARG A 73 10.57 4.62 -20.72
C ARG A 73 11.56 3.44 -20.71
N ARG A 74 11.65 2.71 -19.60
CA ARG A 74 12.64 1.63 -19.45
C ARG A 74 12.42 0.52 -20.48
N MET A 75 11.18 0.06 -20.65
CA MET A 75 10.84 -0.96 -21.64
C MET A 75 11.18 -0.52 -23.07
N THR A 76 10.92 0.75 -23.38
CA THR A 76 11.26 1.33 -24.69
C THR A 76 12.77 1.34 -24.93
N LEU A 77 13.57 1.73 -23.93
CA LEU A 77 15.04 1.73 -24.04
C LEU A 77 15.63 0.32 -24.19
N GLU A 78 14.95 -0.71 -23.67
CA GLU A 78 15.33 -2.11 -23.84
C GLU A 78 14.78 -2.74 -25.15
N GLY A 79 14.15 -1.94 -26.02
CA GLY A 79 13.72 -2.35 -27.34
C GLY A 79 12.28 -2.88 -27.43
N ALA A 80 11.47 -2.76 -26.38
CA ALA A 80 10.03 -3.00 -26.47
C ALA A 80 9.31 -1.79 -27.08
N LYS A 81 8.17 -2.05 -27.71
CA LYS A 81 7.24 -1.02 -28.17
C LYS A 81 6.13 -0.81 -27.13
N VAL A 82 6.19 0.26 -26.39
CA VAL A 82 5.09 0.65 -25.50
C VAL A 82 4.03 1.35 -26.35
N LYS A 83 2.84 0.75 -26.44
CA LYS A 83 1.76 1.21 -27.32
C LYS A 83 0.91 2.30 -26.69
N ALA A 84 0.70 2.22 -25.37
CA ALA A 84 -0.03 3.22 -24.60
C ALA A 84 0.20 3.05 -23.10
N VAL A 85 0.03 4.14 -22.37
CA VAL A 85 -0.23 4.15 -20.93
C VAL A 85 -1.68 4.59 -20.74
N ALA A 86 -2.51 3.76 -20.11
CA ALA A 86 -3.90 4.05 -19.80
C ALA A 86 -4.05 4.41 -18.31
N GLU A 87 -4.84 5.44 -18.03
CA GLU A 87 -5.09 5.94 -16.68
C GLU A 87 -6.60 6.06 -16.44
N LEU A 88 -7.07 5.48 -15.33
CA LEU A 88 -8.48 5.53 -14.92
C LEU A 88 -8.95 6.95 -14.61
N MET A 89 -8.06 7.77 -14.03
CA MET A 89 -8.37 9.15 -13.64
C MET A 89 -8.27 10.10 -14.85
N PRO A 90 -8.93 11.27 -14.80
CA PRO A 90 -8.79 12.31 -15.83
C PRO A 90 -7.44 13.06 -15.74
N TYR A 91 -6.52 12.60 -14.89
CA TYR A 91 -5.19 13.15 -14.70
C TYR A 91 -4.19 12.05 -14.35
N SER A 92 -2.92 12.26 -14.65
CA SER A 92 -1.85 11.34 -14.25
C SER A 92 -1.56 11.47 -12.75
N GLY A 93 -1.30 10.33 -12.10
CA GLY A 93 -0.84 10.29 -10.71
C GLY A 93 0.68 10.47 -10.54
N GLY A 94 1.43 10.46 -11.64
CA GLY A 94 2.89 10.62 -11.62
C GLY A 94 3.34 12.09 -11.68
N LEU A 95 4.60 12.32 -11.35
CA LEU A 95 5.21 13.64 -11.40
C LEU A 95 5.28 14.17 -12.85
N GLN A 96 5.03 15.48 -13.05
CA GLN A 96 5.05 16.09 -14.38
C GLN A 96 6.36 15.84 -15.15
N ARG A 97 7.51 15.88 -14.46
CA ARG A 97 8.80 15.56 -15.08
C ARG A 97 8.85 14.14 -15.67
N ASN A 98 8.17 13.18 -15.02
CA ASN A 98 8.14 11.79 -15.50
C ASN A 98 7.18 11.63 -16.68
N ILE A 99 6.12 12.44 -16.77
CA ILE A 99 5.26 12.47 -17.97
C ILE A 99 6.10 12.90 -19.17
N VAL A 100 6.82 14.01 -19.06
CA VAL A 100 7.68 14.51 -20.13
C VAL A 100 8.77 13.49 -20.51
N GLN A 101 9.62 13.11 -19.54
CA GLN A 101 10.80 12.30 -19.79
C GLN A 101 10.51 10.83 -20.10
N CYS A 102 9.35 10.31 -19.74
CA CYS A 102 9.03 8.92 -19.92
C CYS A 102 7.99 8.65 -21.00
N LEU A 103 7.17 9.62 -21.35
CA LEU A 103 6.15 9.45 -22.38
C LEU A 103 6.36 10.40 -23.55
N GLU A 104 6.42 11.73 -23.34
CA GLU A 104 6.51 12.71 -24.41
C GLU A 104 7.80 12.56 -25.22
N ASP A 105 8.96 12.40 -24.56
CA ASP A 105 10.27 12.18 -25.22
C ASP A 105 10.32 10.89 -26.05
N PHE A 106 9.38 9.97 -25.89
CA PHE A 106 9.30 8.68 -26.58
C PHE A 106 8.04 8.50 -27.42
N ASP A 107 7.24 9.57 -27.62
CA ASP A 107 5.97 9.53 -28.35
C ASP A 107 5.01 8.43 -27.85
N ILE A 108 5.00 8.15 -26.54
CA ILE A 108 4.11 7.17 -25.93
C ILE A 108 2.79 7.83 -25.54
N PRO A 109 1.64 7.42 -26.10
CA PRO A 109 0.36 8.04 -25.80
C PRO A 109 -0.10 7.76 -24.37
N LEU A 110 -0.53 8.82 -23.67
CA LEU A 110 -1.20 8.78 -22.36
C LEU A 110 -2.72 8.90 -22.58
N LEU A 111 -3.45 7.82 -22.28
CA LEU A 111 -4.89 7.75 -22.42
C LEU A 111 -5.55 7.93 -21.05
N LEU A 112 -5.92 9.18 -20.73
CA LEU A 112 -6.62 9.52 -19.49
C LEU A 112 -8.10 9.11 -19.56
N SER A 113 -8.71 8.86 -18.40
CA SER A 113 -10.10 8.36 -18.30
C SER A 113 -10.33 7.07 -19.11
N HIS A 114 -9.35 6.16 -19.07
CA HIS A 114 -9.45 4.85 -19.74
C HIS A 114 -9.11 3.71 -18.78
N THR A 115 -9.71 2.55 -18.99
CA THR A 115 -9.38 1.34 -18.23
C THR A 115 -9.40 0.10 -19.12
N VAL A 116 -8.73 -0.97 -18.68
CA VAL A 116 -8.78 -2.28 -19.34
C VAL A 116 -10.06 -3.00 -18.92
N ILE A 117 -10.89 -3.38 -19.90
CA ILE A 117 -12.16 -4.07 -19.67
C ILE A 117 -12.13 -5.54 -20.10
N ASP A 118 -11.13 -5.95 -20.87
CA ASP A 118 -10.94 -7.35 -21.26
C ASP A 118 -9.47 -7.64 -21.59
N ILE A 119 -9.04 -8.89 -21.33
CA ILE A 119 -7.73 -9.41 -21.65
C ILE A 119 -7.88 -10.64 -22.54
N GLN A 120 -7.24 -10.61 -23.68
CA GLN A 120 -7.30 -11.64 -24.72
C GLN A 120 -6.04 -12.52 -24.70
N GLY A 121 -6.20 -13.77 -25.12
CA GLY A 121 -5.13 -14.75 -25.23
C GLY A 121 -5.25 -15.88 -24.21
N LYS A 122 -4.89 -17.10 -24.62
CA LYS A 122 -5.00 -18.31 -23.79
C LYS A 122 -3.69 -18.61 -23.07
N ASP A 123 -2.60 -18.74 -23.81
CA ASP A 123 -1.28 -19.08 -23.27
C ASP A 123 -0.49 -17.82 -22.90
N ARG A 124 -0.58 -16.80 -23.74
CA ARG A 124 0.00 -15.47 -23.52
C ARG A 124 -1.00 -14.40 -23.95
N VAL A 125 -0.86 -13.20 -23.41
CA VAL A 125 -1.63 -12.02 -23.85
C VAL A 125 -1.42 -11.82 -25.34
N THR A 126 -2.50 -11.68 -26.10
CA THR A 126 -2.51 -11.36 -27.54
C THR A 126 -3.10 -9.98 -27.80
N GLY A 127 -3.77 -9.41 -26.80
CA GLY A 127 -4.35 -8.09 -26.85
C GLY A 127 -5.13 -7.77 -25.58
N ILE A 128 -5.52 -6.52 -25.49
CA ILE A 128 -6.43 -6.01 -24.46
C ILE A 128 -7.51 -5.14 -25.10
N THR A 129 -8.63 -5.02 -24.42
CA THR A 129 -9.66 -4.03 -24.76
C THR A 129 -9.63 -2.91 -23.72
N LEU A 130 -9.40 -1.68 -24.17
CA LEU A 130 -9.59 -0.45 -23.39
C LEU A 130 -10.99 0.11 -23.63
N ALA A 131 -11.54 0.79 -22.62
CA ALA A 131 -12.72 1.64 -22.78
C ALA A 131 -12.52 2.96 -22.03
N GLN A 132 -13.18 4.02 -22.50
CA GLN A 132 -13.30 5.26 -21.74
C GLN A 132 -14.15 5.02 -20.49
N VAL A 133 -13.89 5.79 -19.44
CA VAL A 133 -14.68 5.76 -18.21
C VAL A 133 -15.32 7.11 -17.94
N GLY A 134 -16.55 7.04 -17.43
CA GLY A 134 -17.30 8.21 -17.00
C GLY A 134 -16.83 8.75 -15.64
N PRO A 135 -17.45 9.84 -15.16
CA PRO A 135 -17.18 10.40 -13.83
C PRO A 135 -17.43 9.40 -12.68
N ASP A 136 -18.28 8.42 -12.88
CA ASP A 136 -18.59 7.33 -11.97
C ASP A 136 -17.54 6.20 -12.03
N ARG A 137 -16.48 6.37 -12.85
CA ARG A 137 -15.39 5.40 -13.12
C ARG A 137 -15.87 4.08 -13.73
N LYS A 138 -17.04 4.09 -14.38
CA LYS A 138 -17.52 2.93 -15.11
C LYS A 138 -17.21 3.05 -16.60
N PRO A 139 -16.92 1.93 -17.29
CA PRO A 139 -16.70 1.93 -18.72
C PRO A 139 -17.94 2.46 -19.47
N ILE A 140 -17.71 3.30 -20.49
CA ILE A 140 -18.74 3.84 -21.38
C ILE A 140 -18.89 2.88 -22.55
N PRO A 141 -20.07 2.26 -22.74
CA PRO A 141 -20.32 1.38 -23.88
C PRO A 141 -20.16 2.10 -25.23
N GLY A 142 -19.56 1.41 -26.22
CA GLY A 142 -19.31 1.95 -27.54
C GLY A 142 -17.99 2.71 -27.67
N THR A 143 -17.16 2.75 -26.62
CA THR A 143 -15.84 3.37 -26.64
C THR A 143 -14.71 2.33 -26.63
N GLU A 144 -15.03 1.06 -26.83
CA GLU A 144 -14.10 -0.05 -26.76
C GLU A 144 -13.04 0.03 -27.87
N GLN A 145 -11.77 -0.09 -27.48
CA GLN A 145 -10.62 -0.09 -28.37
C GLN A 145 -9.78 -1.34 -28.13
N ASN A 146 -9.62 -2.17 -29.16
CA ASN A 146 -8.73 -3.32 -29.10
C ASN A 146 -7.29 -2.88 -29.40
N ILE A 147 -6.37 -3.19 -28.51
CA ILE A 147 -4.93 -2.96 -28.68
C ILE A 147 -4.21 -4.31 -28.69
N PRO A 148 -3.71 -4.77 -29.85
CA PRO A 148 -2.86 -5.95 -29.90
C PRO A 148 -1.58 -5.70 -29.07
N CYS A 149 -1.27 -6.60 -28.15
CA CYS A 149 -0.07 -6.56 -27.33
C CYS A 149 0.26 -7.95 -26.80
N ASP A 150 1.49 -8.18 -26.41
CA ASP A 150 1.92 -9.43 -25.79
C ASP A 150 2.14 -9.31 -24.28
N THR A 151 2.04 -8.09 -23.76
CA THR A 151 2.29 -7.80 -22.34
C THR A 151 1.43 -6.65 -21.84
N LEU A 152 0.81 -6.87 -20.68
CA LEU A 152 0.09 -5.87 -19.90
C LEU A 152 0.83 -5.64 -18.58
N LEU A 153 1.32 -4.42 -18.35
CA LEU A 153 1.88 -4.01 -17.07
C LEU A 153 0.84 -3.29 -16.23
N LEU A 154 0.81 -3.62 -14.94
CA LEU A 154 -0.12 -3.04 -13.97
C LEU A 154 0.63 -2.13 -13.00
N SER A 155 0.32 -0.83 -13.02
CA SER A 155 0.83 0.18 -12.09
C SER A 155 -0.32 0.88 -11.36
N CYS A 156 -1.21 0.07 -10.74
CA CYS A 156 -2.50 0.52 -10.21
C CYS A 156 -2.51 0.68 -8.69
N GLY A 157 -1.43 1.18 -8.13
CA GLY A 157 -1.29 1.44 -6.72
C GLY A 157 -0.70 0.30 -5.91
N LEU A 158 -0.44 0.61 -4.65
CA LEU A 158 0.25 -0.23 -3.68
C LEU A 158 -0.68 -0.61 -2.53
N ILE A 159 -0.41 -1.74 -1.89
CA ILE A 159 -1.15 -2.25 -0.73
C ILE A 159 -0.15 -2.38 0.42
N PRO A 160 -0.32 -1.65 1.54
CA PRO A 160 0.50 -1.83 2.72
C PRO A 160 0.48 -3.27 3.25
N GLU A 161 1.65 -3.80 3.64
CA GLU A 161 1.81 -5.19 4.09
C GLU A 161 1.51 -5.33 5.58
N ASN A 162 0.22 -5.52 5.91
CA ASN A 162 -0.26 -5.51 7.29
C ASN A 162 -0.79 -6.86 7.82
N GLU A 163 -0.42 -7.99 7.20
CA GLU A 163 -0.82 -9.30 7.69
C GLU A 163 -0.23 -9.61 9.08
N LEU A 164 1.04 -9.24 9.32
CA LEU A 164 1.68 -9.39 10.63
C LEU A 164 1.11 -8.38 11.63
N SER A 165 0.87 -7.14 11.21
CA SER A 165 0.24 -6.10 12.04
C SER A 165 -1.11 -6.56 12.58
N THR A 166 -1.96 -7.12 11.72
CA THR A 166 -3.28 -7.65 12.09
C THR A 166 -3.18 -8.80 13.08
N LYS A 167 -2.23 -9.74 12.89
CA LYS A 167 -2.01 -10.85 13.83
C LYS A 167 -1.53 -10.38 15.20
N LEU A 168 -0.84 -9.25 15.25
CA LEU A 168 -0.38 -8.61 16.49
C LEU A 168 -1.49 -7.79 17.19
N GLY A 169 -2.67 -7.67 16.60
CA GLY A 169 -3.78 -6.89 17.14
C GLY A 169 -3.72 -5.39 16.83
N VAL A 170 -2.88 -4.99 15.87
CA VAL A 170 -2.79 -3.59 15.43
C VAL A 170 -4.03 -3.20 14.64
N SER A 171 -4.64 -2.08 15.01
CA SER A 171 -5.78 -1.49 14.32
C SER A 171 -5.35 -0.82 13.02
N LEU A 172 -6.08 -1.08 11.93
CA LEU A 172 -5.77 -0.53 10.61
C LEU A 172 -6.75 0.57 10.20
N SER A 173 -6.25 1.56 9.49
CA SER A 173 -7.05 2.60 8.84
C SER A 173 -7.78 2.02 7.63
N PRO A 174 -9.10 2.16 7.52
CA PRO A 174 -9.85 1.73 6.34
C PRO A 174 -9.51 2.54 5.08
N VAL A 175 -8.88 3.70 5.23
CA VAL A 175 -8.54 4.61 4.12
C VAL A 175 -7.17 4.28 3.53
N THR A 176 -6.16 4.07 4.39
CA THR A 176 -4.78 3.79 3.95
C THR A 176 -4.49 2.30 3.88
N GLY A 177 -5.18 1.47 4.66
CA GLY A 177 -4.87 0.07 4.89
C GLY A 177 -3.64 -0.15 5.80
N GLY A 178 -3.05 0.94 6.31
CA GLY A 178 -1.93 0.91 7.26
C GLY A 178 -2.36 1.04 8.71
N PRO A 179 -1.45 0.83 9.68
CA PRO A 179 -1.71 1.02 11.10
C PRO A 179 -2.26 2.40 11.44
N LEU A 180 -3.16 2.46 12.40
CA LEU A 180 -3.52 3.71 13.08
C LEU A 180 -2.42 4.03 14.09
N VAL A 181 -1.88 5.23 14.03
CA VAL A 181 -0.79 5.67 14.89
C VAL A 181 -1.06 7.02 15.53
N ASN A 182 -0.41 7.26 16.67
CA ASN A 182 -0.38 8.55 17.35
C ASN A 182 0.80 9.43 16.88
N GLU A 183 1.01 10.57 17.53
CA GLU A 183 2.09 11.55 17.25
C GLU A 183 3.50 10.96 17.30
N SER A 184 3.70 9.90 18.09
CA SER A 184 4.96 9.16 18.22
C SER A 184 5.10 8.00 17.26
N LEU A 185 4.20 7.88 16.28
CA LEU A 185 4.11 6.75 15.34
C LEU A 185 3.87 5.40 16.05
N GLU A 186 3.40 5.42 17.31
CA GLU A 186 3.03 4.25 18.08
C GLU A 186 1.60 3.84 17.73
N THR A 187 1.37 2.53 17.62
CA THR A 187 0.07 1.93 17.33
C THR A 187 -0.80 1.83 18.59
N ASN A 188 -1.98 1.22 18.47
CA ASN A 188 -2.80 0.85 19.64
C ASN A 188 -2.16 -0.27 20.50
N VAL A 189 -1.11 -0.93 20.05
CA VAL A 189 -0.37 -1.93 20.81
C VAL A 189 0.86 -1.26 21.44
N PRO A 190 0.97 -1.16 22.78
CA PRO A 190 2.07 -0.48 23.44
C PRO A 190 3.44 -1.00 23.03
N GLY A 191 4.37 -0.10 22.74
CA GLY A 191 5.73 -0.42 22.29
C GLY A 191 5.83 -0.90 20.84
N VAL A 192 4.72 -0.88 20.09
CA VAL A 192 4.70 -1.23 18.66
C VAL A 192 4.51 0.04 17.82
N PHE A 193 5.49 0.34 17.01
CA PHE A 193 5.56 1.51 16.13
C PHE A 193 5.43 1.10 14.67
N ALA A 194 4.99 2.02 13.80
CA ALA A 194 4.91 1.77 12.37
C ALA A 194 5.42 2.97 11.56
N CYS A 195 6.15 2.69 10.46
CA CYS A 195 6.68 3.72 9.58
C CYS A 195 6.85 3.23 8.14
N GLY A 196 6.96 4.17 7.21
CA GLY A 196 7.14 3.87 5.79
C GLY A 196 5.88 3.33 5.12
N ASN A 197 6.05 2.63 4.01
CA ASN A 197 4.93 2.23 3.16
C ASN A 197 3.98 1.18 3.79
N VAL A 198 4.34 0.59 4.91
CA VAL A 198 3.39 -0.23 5.70
C VAL A 198 2.37 0.64 6.42
N LEU A 199 2.75 1.86 6.81
CA LEU A 199 1.87 2.83 7.47
C LEU A 199 0.96 3.56 6.47
N HIS A 200 1.57 4.17 5.47
CA HIS A 200 0.89 4.72 4.30
C HIS A 200 1.88 4.83 3.13
N VAL A 201 1.35 4.80 1.91
CA VAL A 201 2.21 4.87 0.72
C VAL A 201 2.74 6.30 0.55
N HIS A 202 4.07 6.43 0.48
CA HIS A 202 4.77 7.68 0.25
C HIS A 202 5.08 7.87 -1.24
N ASP A 203 5.13 9.13 -1.68
CA ASP A 203 5.54 9.48 -3.04
C ASP A 203 7.06 9.65 -3.17
N LEU A 204 7.75 10.00 -2.08
CA LEU A 204 9.20 10.22 -2.05
C LEU A 204 9.87 9.40 -0.94
N VAL A 205 11.02 8.82 -1.25
CA VAL A 205 11.82 8.01 -0.30
C VAL A 205 12.38 8.86 0.85
N ASP A 206 12.61 10.15 0.62
CA ASP A 206 13.07 11.09 1.65
C ASP A 206 12.10 11.16 2.83
N TYR A 207 10.80 11.18 2.55
CA TYR A 207 9.76 11.15 3.58
C TYR A 207 9.69 9.82 4.32
N VAL A 208 9.98 8.70 3.64
CA VAL A 208 10.10 7.39 4.28
C VAL A 208 11.26 7.38 5.27
N SER A 209 12.42 7.92 4.87
CA SER A 209 13.63 7.96 5.69
C SER A 209 13.45 8.84 6.93
N GLU A 210 12.85 10.02 6.77
CA GLU A 210 12.54 10.93 7.87
C GLU A 210 11.57 10.28 8.89
N GLU A 211 10.49 9.67 8.39
CA GLU A 211 9.49 9.00 9.22
C GLU A 211 10.09 7.81 9.96
N ALA A 212 10.94 7.01 9.30
CA ALA A 212 11.64 5.90 9.92
C ALA A 212 12.60 6.37 11.03
N GLY A 213 13.31 7.48 10.82
CA GLY A 213 14.17 8.10 11.85
C GLY A 213 13.36 8.52 13.08
N ARG A 214 12.19 9.12 12.89
CA ARG A 214 11.27 9.48 13.98
C ARG A 214 10.76 8.24 14.73
N ALA A 215 10.34 7.21 14.03
CA ALA A 215 9.89 5.96 14.64
C ALA A 215 10.99 5.33 15.50
N GLY A 216 12.24 5.34 15.02
CA GLY A 216 13.41 4.87 15.78
C GLY A 216 13.65 5.69 17.05
N LYS A 217 13.57 7.04 16.97
CA LYS A 217 13.68 7.93 18.14
C LYS A 217 12.63 7.59 19.19
N PHE A 218 11.34 7.53 18.80
CA PHE A 218 10.23 7.27 19.72
C PHE A 218 10.28 5.86 20.32
N ALA A 219 10.66 4.85 19.55
CA ALA A 219 10.87 3.50 20.07
C ALA A 219 11.98 3.45 21.15
N ALA A 220 13.08 4.18 20.93
CA ALA A 220 14.16 4.30 21.91
C ALA A 220 13.74 5.06 23.17
N GLU A 221 12.90 6.09 23.03
CA GLU A 221 12.32 6.82 24.16
C GLU A 221 11.38 5.95 24.99
N TYR A 222 10.51 5.18 24.33
CA TYR A 222 9.63 4.20 24.97
C TYR A 222 10.43 3.19 25.82
N ILE A 223 11.51 2.62 25.26
CA ILE A 223 12.36 1.67 25.98
C ILE A 223 13.01 2.33 27.22
N ARG A 224 13.45 3.60 27.14
CA ARG A 224 14.06 4.34 28.26
C ARG A 224 13.05 4.60 29.36
N GLN A 225 11.84 5.03 29.02
CA GLN A 225 10.76 5.30 29.97
C GLN A 225 10.33 4.01 30.72
N THR A 226 10.10 2.94 29.97
CA THR A 226 9.71 1.64 30.55
C THR A 226 10.85 0.93 31.29
N ALA A 227 12.12 1.29 31.07
CA ALA A 227 13.26 0.77 31.82
C ALA A 227 13.37 1.39 33.22
N GLY A 228 12.93 2.64 33.39
CA GLY A 228 12.89 3.33 34.70
C GLY A 228 11.86 2.74 35.66
N ASP A 229 10.73 2.28 35.13
CA ASP A 229 9.64 1.69 35.92
C ASP A 229 9.88 0.23 36.32
N GLY A 230 10.86 -0.45 35.71
CA GLY A 230 11.16 -1.89 35.88
C GLY A 230 12.23 -2.26 36.88
N ALA A 231 12.69 -1.34 37.75
CA ALA A 231 13.65 -1.66 38.82
C ALA A 231 13.01 -2.33 40.07
N GLY A 232 11.75 -2.75 39.97
CA GLY A 232 11.03 -3.49 41.00
C GLY A 232 10.41 -4.78 40.46
N THR A 233 10.96 -5.92 40.90
CA THR A 233 10.38 -7.28 40.84
C THR A 233 10.16 -7.95 39.47
N ALA A 234 11.21 -8.61 38.98
CA ALA A 234 11.05 -9.77 38.11
C ALA A 234 11.10 -11.04 38.98
N SER A 235 9.94 -11.49 39.46
CA SER A 235 9.77 -12.88 39.94
C SER A 235 9.32 -13.72 38.73
N ALA A 236 10.19 -14.71 38.43
CA ALA A 236 9.93 -15.74 37.43
C ALA A 236 8.73 -16.58 37.84
N GLU A 237 7.67 -16.56 37.08
CA GLU A 237 6.70 -17.65 37.06
C GLU A 237 6.89 -18.50 35.81
N GLN A 238 7.54 -19.66 36.05
CA GLN A 238 7.48 -20.82 35.19
C GLN A 238 6.04 -21.32 35.20
N ASN A 239 5.38 -21.39 34.06
CA ASN A 239 4.22 -22.26 33.95
C ASN A 239 4.37 -23.21 32.76
N SER A 240 4.30 -24.47 33.19
CA SER A 240 4.40 -25.70 32.44
C SER A 240 3.25 -25.91 31.44
N THR A 241 3.64 -26.48 30.32
CA THR A 241 2.90 -27.41 29.43
C THR A 241 1.52 -27.90 29.89
N THR A 242 0.53 -27.74 29.02
CA THR A 242 -0.47 -28.81 28.80
C THR A 242 -0.85 -28.92 27.32
N GLN A 243 -0.82 -30.17 26.90
CA GLN A 243 -1.19 -30.70 25.58
C GLN A 243 -2.69 -30.71 25.32
N ALA A 244 -2.98 -30.86 24.06
CA ALA A 244 -4.09 -31.56 23.38
C ALA A 244 -5.41 -30.80 23.32
N ASP A 245 -6.20 -30.91 22.33
CA ASP A 245 -6.62 -32.10 21.59
C ASP A 245 -7.31 -31.69 20.27
N SER A 246 -7.31 -32.63 19.37
CA SER A 246 -7.94 -32.57 18.04
C SER A 246 -9.46 -32.56 18.11
N GLY A 247 -10.09 -31.70 17.27
CA GLY A 247 -11.54 -31.75 17.04
C GLY A 247 -11.90 -31.12 15.71
N ALA A 248 -11.96 -31.90 14.65
CA ALA A 248 -12.53 -31.50 13.38
C ALA A 248 -14.05 -31.45 13.50
N SER A 249 -14.67 -30.37 13.02
CA SER A 249 -16.08 -30.37 12.66
C SER A 249 -16.36 -29.40 11.51
N SER A 250 -16.84 -29.96 10.44
CA SER A 250 -17.35 -29.33 9.23
C SER A 250 -18.67 -28.61 9.50
N ALA A 251 -18.84 -27.39 8.95
CA ALA A 251 -20.17 -26.85 8.63
C ALA A 251 -20.11 -25.79 7.54
N SER A 252 -20.68 -26.14 6.44
CA SER A 252 -21.54 -25.50 5.44
C SER A 252 -21.58 -23.98 5.27
N ALA A 253 -21.53 -23.64 3.98
CA ALA A 253 -21.75 -22.32 3.38
C ALA A 253 -23.12 -21.71 3.73
N GLY A 254 -23.09 -20.39 4.02
CA GLY A 254 -24.27 -19.54 4.04
C GLY A 254 -23.92 -18.19 3.42
N GLN A 255 -24.48 -17.92 2.25
CA GLN A 255 -24.47 -16.60 1.63
C GLN A 255 -25.36 -15.65 2.43
N GLY A 256 -24.83 -14.48 2.79
CA GLY A 256 -25.59 -13.41 3.39
C GLY A 256 -24.91 -12.06 3.11
N SER A 257 -25.44 -11.36 2.10
CA SER A 257 -25.10 -9.95 1.87
C SER A 257 -25.69 -9.11 3.01
N THR A 258 -24.87 -8.44 3.79
CA THR A 258 -25.33 -7.35 4.66
C THR A 258 -24.32 -6.20 4.62
N GLY A 259 -24.85 -5.03 4.26
CA GLY A 259 -24.08 -3.78 4.18
C GLY A 259 -23.39 -3.45 5.49
N VAL A 260 -22.10 -3.22 5.41
CA VAL A 260 -21.29 -2.76 6.53
C VAL A 260 -21.63 -1.29 6.79
N LYS A 261 -22.41 -1.02 7.81
CA LYS A 261 -22.46 0.31 8.42
C LYS A 261 -21.13 0.53 9.11
N ALA A 262 -20.41 1.56 8.69
CA ALA A 262 -19.19 2.01 9.35
C ALA A 262 -19.51 2.35 10.82
N ASN A 263 -18.96 1.59 11.74
CA ASN A 263 -19.09 1.82 13.17
C ASN A 263 -17.99 2.82 13.59
N ASN A 264 -18.37 4.06 13.84
CA ASN A 264 -17.48 5.19 14.17
C ASN A 264 -16.87 5.12 15.59
N ASN A 265 -16.82 3.96 16.24
CA ASN A 265 -16.39 3.83 17.64
C ASN A 265 -14.96 3.33 17.85
N ALA A 266 -14.10 3.33 16.82
CA ALA A 266 -12.72 2.84 16.96
C ALA A 266 -11.70 3.89 17.48
N HIS A 267 -12.13 5.11 17.85
CA HIS A 267 -11.21 6.24 18.13
C HIS A 267 -10.94 6.54 19.60
N ASN A 268 -11.48 5.77 20.54
CA ASN A 268 -11.29 6.01 21.99
C ASN A 268 -10.57 4.85 22.70
N ALA A 269 -9.56 4.27 22.12
CA ALA A 269 -8.66 3.40 22.88
C ALA A 269 -7.77 4.30 23.77
N ALA A 270 -7.97 4.25 25.08
CA ALA A 270 -7.03 4.84 26.02
C ALA A 270 -5.67 4.16 25.85
N ALA A 271 -4.60 4.97 25.74
CA ALA A 271 -3.25 4.45 25.76
C ALA A 271 -2.96 3.78 27.12
N ALA A 272 -1.91 2.94 27.20
CA ALA A 272 -1.53 2.24 28.43
C ALA A 272 -1.24 3.20 29.62
N ASP A 273 -0.97 4.47 29.34
CA ASP A 273 -0.73 5.56 30.31
C ASP A 273 -2.02 6.30 30.73
N GLY A 274 -3.20 5.87 30.26
CA GLY A 274 -4.49 6.52 30.54
C GLY A 274 -4.73 7.84 29.79
N SER A 275 -3.84 8.25 28.89
CA SER A 275 -4.03 9.45 28.08
C SER A 275 -5.06 9.22 26.97
N ILE A 276 -5.99 10.16 26.81
CA ILE A 276 -7.01 10.10 25.76
C ILE A 276 -6.40 10.68 24.48
N GLY A 277 -6.31 9.84 23.42
CA GLY A 277 -5.92 10.31 22.10
C GLY A 277 -7.01 11.18 21.48
N ILE A 278 -6.67 12.38 21.04
CA ILE A 278 -7.55 13.29 20.29
C ILE A 278 -7.47 12.90 18.83
N PRO A 279 -8.59 12.46 18.19
CA PRO A 279 -8.56 12.08 16.78
C PRO A 279 -8.37 13.32 15.89
N LEU A 280 -7.54 13.20 14.85
CA LEU A 280 -7.43 14.15 13.76
C LEU A 280 -8.45 13.77 12.67
N ILE A 281 -9.47 14.58 12.50
CA ILE A 281 -10.56 14.34 11.54
C ILE A 281 -10.27 15.13 10.27
N PRO A 282 -9.90 14.47 9.15
CA PRO A 282 -9.67 15.16 7.90
C PRO A 282 -10.96 15.77 7.34
N SER A 283 -10.87 16.97 6.78
CA SER A 283 -11.99 17.71 6.16
C SER A 283 -11.51 18.51 4.95
N GLY A 284 -12.41 19.16 4.22
CA GLY A 284 -12.07 20.11 3.17
C GLY A 284 -11.25 19.52 2.00
N GLY A 285 -11.51 18.27 1.60
CA GLY A 285 -10.78 17.63 0.52
C GLY A 285 -9.52 16.87 0.96
N VAL A 286 -9.15 16.91 2.24
CA VAL A 286 -8.10 16.05 2.81
C VAL A 286 -8.66 14.63 2.96
N ARG A 287 -7.98 13.67 2.36
CA ARG A 287 -8.40 12.26 2.36
C ARG A 287 -8.05 11.54 3.66
N TYR A 288 -6.88 11.80 4.19
CA TYR A 288 -6.40 11.27 5.47
C TYR A 288 -5.24 12.09 6.01
N THR A 289 -4.96 11.91 7.31
CA THR A 289 -3.81 12.48 8.02
C THR A 289 -2.96 11.37 8.62
N VAL A 290 -1.68 11.65 8.84
CA VAL A 290 -0.74 10.84 9.63
C VAL A 290 0.06 11.79 10.52
N PRO A 291 -0.05 11.65 11.84
CA PRO A 291 -0.82 10.66 12.63
C PRO A 291 -2.34 10.84 12.50
N GLN A 292 -3.10 9.86 12.97
CA GLN A 292 -4.56 9.91 13.01
C GLN A 292 -5.10 10.38 14.38
N SER A 293 -4.26 10.33 15.41
CA SER A 293 -4.58 10.84 16.75
C SER A 293 -3.36 11.47 17.40
N ILE A 294 -3.59 12.34 18.38
CA ILE A 294 -2.54 13.01 19.15
C ILE A 294 -2.86 12.94 20.65
N ARG A 295 -1.80 12.75 21.46
CA ARG A 295 -1.86 12.84 22.93
C ARG A 295 -1.19 14.12 23.35
N LEU A 296 -1.94 15.12 23.84
CA LEU A 296 -1.42 16.44 24.17
C LEU A 296 -0.29 16.40 25.21
N SER A 297 -0.32 15.42 26.12
CA SER A 297 0.71 15.23 27.15
C SER A 297 2.07 14.76 26.61
N HIS A 298 2.11 14.28 25.37
CA HIS A 298 3.30 13.73 24.70
C HIS A 298 3.73 14.55 23.48
N MET A 299 3.03 15.65 23.18
CA MET A 299 3.38 16.52 22.07
C MET A 299 4.61 17.38 22.39
N GLU A 300 5.51 17.48 21.42
CA GLU A 300 6.49 18.57 21.32
C GLU A 300 5.77 19.89 20.95
N ASP A 301 6.46 21.02 21.01
CA ASP A 301 5.91 22.35 20.67
C ASP A 301 5.34 22.41 19.25
N THR A 302 5.81 21.54 18.37
CA THR A 302 5.35 21.43 16.99
C THR A 302 5.10 19.97 16.62
N LEU A 303 4.01 19.72 15.90
CA LEU A 303 3.67 18.40 15.37
C LEU A 303 3.71 18.39 13.84
N LEU A 304 4.48 17.48 13.27
CA LEU A 304 4.43 17.23 11.83
C LEU A 304 3.23 16.35 11.49
N VAL A 305 2.24 16.95 10.83
CA VAL A 305 1.09 16.22 10.28
C VAL A 305 1.27 16.10 8.77
N ARG A 306 1.32 14.88 8.26
CA ARG A 306 1.25 14.59 6.82
C ARG A 306 -0.19 14.34 6.44
N PHE A 307 -0.57 14.78 5.24
CA PHE A 307 -1.93 14.54 4.72
C PHE A 307 -1.90 14.28 3.23
N ARG A 308 -2.93 13.65 2.71
CA ARG A 308 -3.14 13.48 1.28
C ARG A 308 -4.48 14.10 0.89
N VAL A 309 -4.46 14.85 -0.20
CA VAL A 309 -5.67 15.41 -0.79
C VAL A 309 -6.39 14.39 -1.68
N GLY A 310 -7.70 14.50 -1.78
CA GLY A 310 -8.55 13.61 -2.59
C GLY A 310 -8.81 14.07 -4.01
N SER A 311 -8.40 15.31 -4.35
CA SER A 311 -8.63 15.94 -5.66
C SER A 311 -7.49 16.90 -5.99
N VAL A 312 -7.42 17.30 -7.26
CA VAL A 312 -6.51 18.38 -7.71
C VAL A 312 -7.11 19.71 -7.28
N PHE A 313 -6.29 20.56 -6.66
CA PHE A 313 -6.64 21.95 -6.35
C PHE A 313 -5.96 22.86 -7.39
N THR A 314 -6.75 23.67 -8.08
CA THR A 314 -6.27 24.53 -9.16
C THR A 314 -5.80 25.91 -8.69
N ASP A 315 -6.11 26.30 -7.45
CA ASP A 315 -5.86 27.63 -6.88
C ASP A 315 -5.24 27.55 -5.47
N ALA A 316 -4.26 26.66 -5.27
CA ALA A 316 -3.54 26.53 -3.99
C ALA A 316 -2.19 27.25 -4.04
#